data_ae82c9d00e945f56803f69efc3df7126
#
_entry.id   ae82c9d00e945f56803f69efc3df7126
#
_cell.length_a   1.000
_cell.length_b   1.000
_cell.length_c   1.000
_cell.angle_alpha   90.00
_cell.angle_beta   90.00
_cell.angle_gamma   90.00
#
_symmetry.space_group_name_H-M   'P 1'
#
loop_
_entity.id
_entity.type
_entity.pdbx_description
1 polymer ?
#
loop_
_entity_poly.entity_id
_entity_poly.type
_entity_poly.pdbx_seq_one_letter_code
_entity_poly.pdbx_strand_id
1 'polypeptide(L)'
;MFRNEKILVIDDEQVILDAVSRIASADGFHVDSEIDAASALIKLSQKDYSLILCDIMMPQMDGFTFLDELQKRKIITPVVMITGYSTVENAVKSLYKGAIDFVPKPFTFEELNSSINRGIKFYRIQKGVEDAQVRNDKSSLLYVPGPPKYKRLGNLSWMNLKFEGVAEIGATDLFLETIEKLINIELMEIEGEIIQGDSCATLITDDEMIHHLLSPISGRIIERNERLVSDINLLEKDPYFEGWIYKVIPSNIEYDLKYLVPFASDRA
;
A
#
# COMPACT_ATOMS: atom_id res chain seq x y z
N MET A 1 22.34 6.36 -11.33
CA MET A 1 21.47 7.35 -11.98
C MET A 1 20.92 8.22 -10.86
N PHE A 2 21.24 9.50 -10.79
CA PHE A 2 20.73 10.36 -9.73
C PHE A 2 19.21 10.46 -9.89
N ARG A 3 18.46 10.00 -8.89
CA ARG A 3 17.01 10.09 -8.86
C ARG A 3 16.64 11.55 -8.52
N ASN A 4 15.77 12.17 -9.31
CA ASN A 4 15.29 13.54 -9.06
C ASN A 4 14.15 13.61 -8.05
N GLU A 5 13.68 12.47 -7.55
CA GLU A 5 12.59 12.39 -6.62
C GLU A 5 13.00 12.89 -5.23
N LYS A 6 12.09 13.64 -4.64
CA LYS A 6 12.24 14.20 -3.29
C LYS A 6 11.33 13.48 -2.32
N ILE A 7 11.85 13.13 -1.16
CA ILE A 7 11.12 12.49 -0.08
C ILE A 7 11.03 13.47 1.09
N LEU A 8 9.85 13.60 1.68
CA LEU A 8 9.64 14.31 2.94
C LEU A 8 9.48 13.29 4.07
N VAL A 9 10.28 13.38 5.10
CA VAL A 9 10.20 12.54 6.31
C VAL A 9 9.69 13.36 7.47
N ILE A 10 8.71 12.83 8.21
CA ILE A 10 8.05 13.53 9.32
C ILE A 10 8.03 12.60 10.53
N ASP A 11 8.74 12.96 11.59
CA ASP A 11 8.86 12.15 12.81
C ASP A 11 9.37 13.05 13.93
N ASP A 12 8.80 12.98 15.13
CA ASP A 12 9.25 13.80 16.25
C ASP A 12 10.56 13.29 16.90
N GLU A 13 11.01 12.11 16.52
CA GLU A 13 12.27 11.52 16.97
C GLU A 13 13.41 11.78 15.97
N GLN A 14 14.37 12.65 16.30
CA GLN A 14 15.51 12.97 15.44
C GLN A 14 16.30 11.73 15.00
N VAL A 15 16.42 10.72 15.87
CA VAL A 15 17.14 9.48 15.56
C VAL A 15 16.48 8.71 14.40
N ILE A 16 15.14 8.76 14.30
CA ILE A 16 14.38 8.14 13.21
C ILE A 16 14.55 8.95 11.93
N LEU A 17 14.45 10.30 12.00
CA LEU A 17 14.70 11.17 10.86
C LEU A 17 16.09 10.90 10.25
N ASP A 18 17.12 10.77 11.09
CA ASP A 18 18.48 10.50 10.64
C ASP A 18 18.62 9.10 10.02
N ALA A 19 17.97 8.08 10.60
CA ALA A 19 17.99 6.72 10.09
C ALA A 19 17.32 6.61 8.72
N VAL A 20 16.10 7.13 8.62
CA VAL A 20 15.30 7.13 7.37
C VAL A 20 15.99 7.94 6.28
N SER A 21 16.52 9.12 6.62
CA SER A 21 17.26 9.98 5.67
C SER A 21 18.50 9.27 5.14
N ARG A 22 19.20 8.51 5.97
CA ARG A 22 20.40 7.77 5.58
C ARG A 22 20.06 6.62 4.62
N ILE A 23 18.98 5.88 4.90
CA ILE A 23 18.49 4.80 4.05
C ILE A 23 18.07 5.35 2.68
N ALA A 24 17.19 6.34 2.65
CA ALA A 24 16.69 6.91 1.39
C ALA A 24 17.81 7.61 0.57
N SER A 25 18.76 8.30 1.23
CA SER A 25 19.89 8.93 0.54
C SER A 25 20.88 7.93 -0.04
N ALA A 26 21.03 6.74 0.57
CA ALA A 26 21.86 5.68 0.01
C ALA A 26 21.37 5.22 -1.36
N ASP A 27 20.05 5.24 -1.60
CA ASP A 27 19.42 4.96 -2.90
C ASP A 27 19.38 6.18 -3.85
N GLY A 28 19.97 7.30 -3.45
CA GLY A 28 20.11 8.50 -4.26
C GLY A 28 18.91 9.45 -4.26
N PHE A 29 17.97 9.30 -3.31
CA PHE A 29 16.87 10.25 -3.13
C PHE A 29 17.31 11.51 -2.40
N HIS A 30 16.68 12.64 -2.72
CA HIS A 30 16.80 13.86 -1.94
C HIS A 30 15.80 13.81 -0.79
N VAL A 31 16.26 13.99 0.44
CA VAL A 31 15.43 13.93 1.65
C VAL A 31 15.39 15.26 2.35
N ASP A 32 14.18 15.75 2.58
CA ASP A 32 13.89 16.84 3.54
C ASP A 32 13.22 16.21 4.76
N SER A 33 13.51 16.73 5.96
CA SER A 33 12.96 16.24 7.22
C SER A 33 12.23 17.34 7.98
N GLU A 34 11.16 16.97 8.70
CA GLU A 34 10.42 17.80 9.64
C GLU A 34 10.11 17.05 10.92
N ILE A 35 10.14 17.74 12.05
CA ILE A 35 9.89 17.15 13.37
C ILE A 35 8.40 17.18 13.75
N ASP A 36 7.57 17.82 12.96
CA ASP A 36 6.13 17.92 13.21
C ASP A 36 5.33 18.08 11.90
N ALA A 37 4.06 17.70 11.97
CA ALA A 37 3.14 17.71 10.83
C ALA A 37 2.80 19.14 10.34
N ALA A 38 2.79 20.16 11.24
CA ALA A 38 2.45 21.54 10.86
C ALA A 38 3.55 22.14 9.99
N SER A 39 4.82 21.96 10.36
CA SER A 39 5.98 22.37 9.56
C SER A 39 6.01 21.64 8.21
N ALA A 40 5.66 20.33 8.20
CA ALA A 40 5.56 19.55 6.98
C ALA A 40 4.49 20.13 6.02
N LEU A 41 3.31 20.51 6.51
CA LEU A 41 2.25 21.13 5.69
C LEU A 41 2.69 22.49 5.10
N ILE A 42 3.49 23.27 5.82
CA ILE A 42 4.07 24.53 5.29
C ILE A 42 5.05 24.18 4.16
N LYS A 43 5.92 23.19 4.37
CA LYS A 43 6.91 22.78 3.37
C LYS A 43 6.24 22.23 2.09
N LEU A 44 5.17 21.46 2.22
CA LEU A 44 4.35 20.93 1.12
C LEU A 44 3.64 22.05 0.32
N SER A 45 3.40 23.22 0.91
CA SER A 45 2.87 24.39 0.17
C SER A 45 3.91 25.11 -0.67
N GLN A 46 5.20 24.82 -0.48
CA GLN A 46 6.33 25.50 -1.12
C GLN A 46 7.10 24.62 -2.10
N LYS A 47 7.04 23.30 -1.93
CA LYS A 47 7.80 22.31 -2.70
C LYS A 47 6.97 21.08 -2.97
N ASP A 48 7.18 20.49 -4.14
CA ASP A 48 6.63 19.18 -4.49
C ASP A 48 7.53 18.06 -3.99
N TYR A 49 6.89 16.99 -3.50
CA TYR A 49 7.54 15.75 -3.07
C TYR A 49 6.93 14.58 -3.82
N SER A 50 7.74 13.56 -4.04
CA SER A 50 7.34 12.31 -4.70
C SER A 50 6.84 11.26 -3.70
N LEU A 51 7.21 11.41 -2.42
CA LEU A 51 6.82 10.51 -1.35
C LEU A 51 6.89 11.24 -0.01
N ILE A 52 5.96 10.93 0.88
CA ILE A 52 5.99 11.32 2.29
C ILE A 52 6.13 10.06 3.15
N LEU A 53 7.08 10.08 4.09
CA LEU A 53 7.20 9.09 5.15
C LEU A 53 6.80 9.77 6.44
N CYS A 54 5.76 9.27 7.13
CA CYS A 54 5.16 9.98 8.26
C CYS A 54 4.94 9.05 9.45
N ASP A 55 5.39 9.48 10.63
CA ASP A 55 5.00 8.80 11.87
C ASP A 55 3.52 9.04 12.19
N ILE A 56 2.91 8.06 12.89
CA ILE A 56 1.53 8.19 13.39
C ILE A 56 1.49 9.04 14.65
N MET A 57 2.40 8.79 15.58
CA MET A 57 2.33 9.34 16.94
C MET A 57 3.23 10.57 17.07
N MET A 58 2.71 11.71 16.65
CA MET A 58 3.39 13.00 16.79
C MET A 58 2.62 13.96 17.71
N PRO A 59 3.29 14.84 18.44
CA PRO A 59 2.66 15.88 19.25
C PRO A 59 1.78 16.83 18.41
N GLN A 60 0.71 17.35 18.98
CA GLN A 60 -0.21 18.36 18.40
C GLN A 60 -1.04 17.84 17.22
N MET A 61 -0.44 17.27 16.20
CA MET A 61 -1.10 16.70 15.01
C MET A 61 -0.52 15.33 14.73
N ASP A 62 -1.33 14.29 14.94
CA ASP A 62 -0.96 12.90 14.61
C ASP A 62 -0.97 12.64 13.10
N GLY A 63 -0.35 11.53 12.68
CA GLY A 63 -0.25 11.15 11.28
C GLY A 63 -1.61 10.90 10.60
N PHE A 64 -2.63 10.47 11.35
CA PHE A 64 -3.98 10.31 10.81
C PHE A 64 -4.65 11.65 10.50
N THR A 65 -4.50 12.60 11.40
CA THR A 65 -4.96 13.99 11.19
C THR A 65 -4.20 14.65 10.05
N PHE A 66 -2.90 14.36 9.91
CA PHE A 66 -2.09 14.82 8.79
C PHE A 66 -2.61 14.27 7.45
N LEU A 67 -2.96 12.97 7.35
CA LEU A 67 -3.59 12.39 6.15
C LEU A 67 -4.90 13.11 5.80
N ASP A 68 -5.75 13.41 6.79
CA ASP A 68 -6.99 14.15 6.58
C ASP A 68 -6.73 15.57 6.05
N GLU A 69 -5.67 16.24 6.54
CA GLU A 69 -5.27 17.58 6.07
C GLU A 69 -4.73 17.54 4.62
N LEU A 70 -3.99 16.49 4.23
CA LEU A 70 -3.57 16.31 2.84
C LEU A 70 -4.77 16.18 1.91
N GLN A 71 -5.76 15.35 2.27
CA GLN A 71 -6.99 15.19 1.49
C GLN A 71 -7.76 16.50 1.34
N LYS A 72 -7.96 17.26 2.44
CA LYS A 72 -8.63 18.56 2.41
C LYS A 72 -7.94 19.56 1.49
N ARG A 73 -6.61 19.53 1.43
CA ARG A 73 -5.78 20.38 0.59
C ARG A 73 -5.60 19.85 -0.82
N LYS A 74 -6.16 18.66 -1.12
CA LYS A 74 -5.99 17.97 -2.41
C LYS A 74 -4.53 17.71 -2.77
N ILE A 75 -3.69 17.45 -1.75
CA ILE A 75 -2.30 17.02 -1.94
C ILE A 75 -2.34 15.52 -2.19
N ILE A 76 -1.90 15.09 -3.37
CA ILE A 76 -1.97 13.70 -3.85
C ILE A 76 -0.65 12.94 -3.66
N THR A 77 0.37 13.58 -3.08
CA THR A 77 1.64 12.92 -2.79
C THR A 77 1.42 11.66 -1.96
N PRO A 78 1.88 10.48 -2.41
CA PRO A 78 1.70 9.23 -1.66
C PRO A 78 2.36 9.30 -0.29
N VAL A 79 1.73 8.63 0.68
CA VAL A 79 2.20 8.59 2.07
C VAL A 79 2.44 7.14 2.49
N VAL A 80 3.61 6.85 3.04
CA VAL A 80 3.90 5.63 3.80
C VAL A 80 3.90 6.00 5.28
N MET A 81 3.14 5.26 6.08
CA MET A 81 3.14 5.45 7.53
C MET A 81 4.25 4.61 8.16
N ILE A 82 5.03 5.21 9.06
CA ILE A 82 6.11 4.53 9.81
C ILE A 82 5.83 4.74 11.30
N THR A 83 5.66 3.67 12.10
CA THR A 83 5.29 3.89 13.50
C THR A 83 5.73 2.78 14.45
N GLY A 84 6.05 3.15 15.69
CA GLY A 84 6.24 2.22 16.81
C GLY A 84 4.94 1.63 17.37
N TYR A 85 3.80 2.21 17.01
CA TYR A 85 2.47 1.70 17.41
C TYR A 85 1.87 0.82 16.31
N SER A 86 2.58 -0.26 15.99
CA SER A 86 2.28 -1.19 14.91
C SER A 86 1.18 -2.18 15.27
N THR A 87 -0.04 -1.67 15.54
CA THR A 87 -1.21 -2.53 15.66
C THR A 87 -1.85 -2.74 14.29
N VAL A 88 -2.48 -3.90 14.10
CA VAL A 88 -3.26 -4.22 12.91
C VAL A 88 -4.31 -3.15 12.62
N GLU A 89 -4.96 -2.64 13.68
CA GLU A 89 -5.96 -1.57 13.57
C GLU A 89 -5.35 -0.28 12.98
N ASN A 90 -4.14 0.10 13.41
CA ASN A 90 -3.45 1.28 12.88
C ASN A 90 -3.03 1.08 11.41
N ALA A 91 -2.58 -0.12 11.03
CA ALA A 91 -2.27 -0.44 9.65
C ALA A 91 -3.51 -0.32 8.76
N VAL A 92 -4.61 -0.97 9.13
CA VAL A 92 -5.90 -0.91 8.43
C VAL A 92 -6.41 0.53 8.30
N LYS A 93 -6.38 1.28 9.40
CA LYS A 93 -6.81 2.68 9.44
C LYS A 93 -5.95 3.58 8.56
N SER A 94 -4.64 3.36 8.52
CA SER A 94 -3.71 4.10 7.66
C SER A 94 -4.07 3.91 6.18
N LEU A 95 -4.22 2.66 5.77
CA LEU A 95 -4.58 2.31 4.39
C LEU A 95 -5.97 2.83 4.00
N TYR A 96 -6.95 2.73 4.90
CA TYR A 96 -8.29 3.27 4.68
C TYR A 96 -8.28 4.80 4.50
N LYS A 97 -7.40 5.51 5.23
CA LYS A 97 -7.22 6.96 5.11
C LYS A 97 -6.37 7.39 3.92
N GLY A 98 -5.91 6.46 3.08
CA GLY A 98 -5.21 6.73 1.84
C GLY A 98 -3.69 6.63 1.92
N ALA A 99 -3.10 6.18 3.02
CA ALA A 99 -1.71 5.74 3.01
C ALA A 99 -1.56 4.57 2.03
N ILE A 100 -0.43 4.55 1.33
CA ILE A 100 -0.16 3.49 0.34
C ILE A 100 0.51 2.29 0.98
N ASP A 101 1.14 2.48 2.14
CA ASP A 101 1.86 1.45 2.87
C ASP A 101 2.01 1.79 4.35
N PHE A 102 2.44 0.79 5.13
CA PHE A 102 2.64 0.88 6.57
C PHE A 102 3.89 0.09 6.98
N VAL A 103 4.83 0.75 7.66
CA VAL A 103 6.10 0.17 8.11
C VAL A 103 6.17 0.23 9.64
N PRO A 104 6.23 -0.91 10.34
CA PRO A 104 6.40 -0.93 11.80
C PRO A 104 7.81 -0.53 12.21
N LYS A 105 7.96 0.18 13.33
CA LYS A 105 9.25 0.39 14.03
C LYS A 105 9.42 -0.71 15.09
N PRO A 106 10.61 -1.32 15.26
CA PRO A 106 11.82 -1.11 14.46
C PRO A 106 11.72 -1.79 13.08
N PHE A 107 12.29 -1.17 12.06
CA PHE A 107 12.33 -1.67 10.69
C PHE A 107 13.79 -2.01 10.28
N THR A 108 13.94 -2.95 9.36
CA THR A 108 15.19 -3.22 8.68
C THR A 108 15.42 -2.25 7.50
N PHE A 109 16.64 -2.24 6.97
CA PHE A 109 16.97 -1.50 5.75
C PHE A 109 16.07 -1.95 4.58
N GLU A 110 15.93 -3.27 4.41
CA GLU A 110 15.20 -3.90 3.32
C GLU A 110 13.70 -3.57 3.38
N GLU A 111 13.07 -3.64 4.55
CA GLU A 111 11.65 -3.32 4.74
C GLU A 111 11.36 -1.86 4.39
N LEU A 112 12.13 -0.92 4.93
CA LEU A 112 11.92 0.50 4.64
C LEU A 112 12.22 0.82 3.18
N ASN A 113 13.32 0.29 2.63
CA ASN A 113 13.71 0.50 1.25
C ASN A 113 12.66 -0.05 0.26
N SER A 114 12.10 -1.23 0.53
CA SER A 114 11.00 -1.81 -0.22
C SER A 114 9.79 -0.85 -0.26
N SER A 115 9.37 -0.33 0.89
CA SER A 115 8.24 0.59 0.99
C SER A 115 8.50 1.93 0.30
N ILE A 116 9.74 2.48 0.39
CA ILE A 116 10.14 3.68 -0.34
C ILE A 116 10.04 3.45 -1.85
N ASN A 117 10.61 2.36 -2.35
CA ASN A 117 10.60 2.06 -3.78
C ASN A 117 9.18 1.86 -4.31
N ARG A 118 8.31 1.15 -3.58
CA ARG A 118 6.87 1.05 -3.91
C ARG A 118 6.19 2.42 -3.96
N GLY A 119 6.46 3.27 -2.96
CA GLY A 119 5.91 4.61 -2.91
C GLY A 119 6.30 5.48 -4.10
N ILE A 120 7.56 5.42 -4.51
CA ILE A 120 8.06 6.14 -5.69
C ILE A 120 7.48 5.58 -6.99
N LYS A 121 7.36 4.24 -7.12
CA LYS A 121 6.69 3.63 -8.29
C LYS A 121 5.21 4.05 -8.35
N PHE A 122 4.51 4.02 -7.22
CA PHE A 122 3.13 4.49 -7.12
C PHE A 122 2.99 5.95 -7.58
N TYR A 123 3.86 6.85 -7.11
CA TYR A 123 3.89 8.25 -7.55
C TYR A 123 4.06 8.37 -9.07
N ARG A 124 4.97 7.60 -9.65
CA ARG A 124 5.21 7.60 -11.11
C ARG A 124 3.99 7.11 -11.89
N ILE A 125 3.32 6.06 -11.40
CA ILE A 125 2.08 5.54 -11.99
C ILE A 125 0.99 6.62 -11.95
N GLN A 126 0.77 7.29 -10.80
CA GLN A 126 -0.19 8.37 -10.68
C GLN A 126 0.10 9.51 -11.66
N LYS A 127 1.35 9.96 -11.74
CA LYS A 127 1.77 11.01 -12.70
C LYS A 127 1.55 10.59 -14.15
N GLY A 128 1.86 9.34 -14.49
CA GLY A 128 1.60 8.80 -15.82
C GLY A 128 0.12 8.81 -16.19
N VAL A 129 -0.76 8.46 -15.24
CA VAL A 129 -2.22 8.51 -15.43
C VAL A 129 -2.72 9.95 -15.61
N GLU A 130 -2.24 10.90 -14.79
CA GLU A 130 -2.58 12.33 -14.93
C GLU A 130 -2.15 12.88 -16.31
N ASP A 131 -0.92 12.60 -16.73
CA ASP A 131 -0.38 13.01 -18.03
C ASP A 131 -1.17 12.42 -19.20
N ALA A 132 -1.58 11.14 -19.08
CA ALA A 132 -2.42 10.46 -20.06
C ALA A 132 -3.82 11.09 -20.17
N GLN A 133 -4.43 11.44 -19.04
CA GLN A 133 -5.71 12.13 -19.02
C GLN A 133 -5.63 13.51 -19.69
N VAL A 134 -4.57 14.28 -19.40
CA VAL A 134 -4.33 15.58 -20.04
C VAL A 134 -4.16 15.45 -21.56
N ARG A 135 -3.50 14.37 -22.03
CA ARG A 135 -3.30 14.08 -23.45
C ARG A 135 -4.50 13.42 -24.13
N ASN A 136 -5.55 13.07 -23.36
CA ASN A 136 -6.71 12.31 -23.81
C ASN A 136 -6.33 10.93 -24.43
N ASP A 137 -5.24 10.35 -23.95
CA ASP A 137 -4.73 9.06 -24.39
C ASP A 137 -5.23 7.93 -23.49
N LYS A 138 -6.27 7.25 -23.93
CA LYS A 138 -6.86 6.11 -23.21
C LYS A 138 -6.05 4.81 -23.30
N SER A 139 -5.02 4.77 -24.13
CA SER A 139 -4.20 3.55 -24.34
C SER A 139 -3.09 3.36 -23.31
N SER A 140 -2.81 4.37 -22.47
CA SER A 140 -1.75 4.36 -21.48
C SER A 140 -2.23 4.08 -20.05
N LEU A 141 -3.18 3.15 -19.87
CA LEU A 141 -3.50 2.62 -18.54
C LEU A 141 -2.29 1.83 -18.04
N LEU A 142 -1.63 2.34 -17.00
CA LEU A 142 -0.47 1.71 -16.36
C LEU A 142 -0.85 0.59 -15.41
N TYR A 143 -2.13 0.40 -15.14
CA TYR A 143 -2.69 -0.70 -14.36
C TYR A 143 -4.16 -0.93 -14.70
N VAL A 144 -4.69 -2.10 -14.38
CA VAL A 144 -6.09 -2.48 -14.59
C VAL A 144 -6.88 -2.22 -13.30
N PRO A 145 -7.86 -1.29 -13.31
CA PRO A 145 -8.70 -1.09 -12.13
C PRO A 145 -9.59 -2.30 -11.87
N GLY A 146 -9.76 -2.64 -10.58
CA GLY A 146 -10.60 -3.75 -10.19
C GLY A 146 -12.07 -3.60 -10.58
N PRO A 147 -12.83 -4.73 -10.62
CA PRO A 147 -14.26 -4.70 -10.89
C PRO A 147 -15.01 -3.78 -9.92
N PRO A 148 -15.95 -2.94 -10.38
CA PRO A 148 -16.58 -1.90 -9.55
C PRO A 148 -17.26 -2.40 -8.27
N LYS A 149 -17.77 -3.65 -8.28
CA LYS A 149 -18.42 -4.29 -7.13
C LYS A 149 -17.46 -4.85 -6.08
N TYR A 150 -16.17 -5.01 -6.45
CA TYR A 150 -15.16 -5.48 -5.51
C TYR A 150 -14.79 -4.34 -4.54
N LYS A 151 -14.30 -4.72 -3.37
CA LYS A 151 -13.80 -3.78 -2.37
C LYS A 151 -12.31 -4.02 -2.16
N ARG A 152 -11.60 -2.97 -1.71
CA ARG A 152 -10.15 -3.04 -1.51
C ARG A 152 -9.73 -2.46 -0.16
N LEU A 153 -8.67 -3.02 0.40
CA LEU A 153 -7.94 -2.47 1.54
C LEU A 153 -6.79 -1.61 1.01
N GLY A 154 -6.92 -0.30 1.12
CA GLY A 154 -5.97 0.61 0.49
C GLY A 154 -5.83 0.32 -1.01
N ASN A 155 -4.59 0.27 -1.48
CA ASN A 155 -4.24 -0.14 -2.85
C ASN A 155 -3.55 -1.51 -2.89
N LEU A 156 -3.62 -2.30 -1.80
CA LEU A 156 -2.85 -3.54 -1.66
C LEU A 156 -3.64 -4.78 -2.08
N SER A 157 -4.78 -5.00 -1.46
CA SER A 157 -5.55 -6.22 -1.63
C SER A 157 -7.03 -5.94 -1.88
N TRP A 158 -7.69 -6.89 -2.53
CA TRP A 158 -9.11 -6.81 -2.85
C TRP A 158 -9.89 -7.99 -2.29
N MET A 159 -11.20 -7.79 -2.12
CA MET A 159 -12.15 -8.83 -1.79
C MET A 159 -13.40 -8.77 -2.68
N ASN A 160 -13.98 -9.94 -2.95
CA ASN A 160 -15.25 -10.13 -3.64
C ASN A 160 -16.14 -11.09 -2.84
N LEU A 161 -17.17 -10.58 -2.20
CA LEU A 161 -18.12 -11.41 -1.44
C LEU A 161 -19.08 -12.08 -2.41
N LYS A 162 -19.13 -13.42 -2.39
CA LYS A 162 -20.06 -14.24 -3.18
C LYS A 162 -21.38 -14.44 -2.44
N PHE A 163 -22.41 -14.87 -3.17
CA PHE A 163 -23.76 -15.08 -2.62
C PHE A 163 -23.82 -16.09 -1.46
N GLU A 164 -22.90 -17.05 -1.43
CA GLU A 164 -22.82 -18.10 -0.40
C GLU A 164 -22.12 -17.63 0.88
N GLY A 165 -21.77 -16.35 0.98
CA GLY A 165 -21.06 -15.80 2.14
C GLY A 165 -19.56 -16.07 2.13
N VAL A 166 -19.01 -16.68 1.09
CA VAL A 166 -17.57 -16.88 0.88
C VAL A 166 -16.98 -15.64 0.21
N ALA A 167 -15.86 -15.19 0.68
CA ALA A 167 -15.11 -14.09 0.07
C ALA A 167 -13.90 -14.63 -0.71
N GLU A 168 -13.74 -14.20 -1.96
CA GLU A 168 -12.48 -14.33 -2.68
C GLU A 168 -11.62 -13.10 -2.38
N ILE A 169 -10.32 -13.32 -2.16
CA ILE A 169 -9.36 -12.25 -1.93
C ILE A 169 -8.12 -12.41 -2.81
N GLY A 170 -7.46 -11.30 -3.11
CA GLY A 170 -6.24 -11.27 -3.92
C GLY A 170 -5.52 -9.92 -3.87
N ALA A 171 -4.41 -9.80 -4.61
CA ALA A 171 -3.67 -8.56 -4.76
C ALA A 171 -4.31 -7.65 -5.80
N THR A 172 -4.25 -6.33 -5.60
CA THR A 172 -4.68 -5.38 -6.64
C THR A 172 -3.61 -5.30 -7.74
N ASP A 173 -4.03 -5.06 -8.97
CA ASP A 173 -3.11 -4.83 -10.07
C ASP A 173 -2.17 -3.63 -9.79
N LEU A 174 -2.72 -2.56 -9.24
CA LEU A 174 -1.94 -1.38 -8.86
C LEU A 174 -0.82 -1.71 -7.86
N PHE A 175 -1.05 -2.60 -6.88
CA PHE A 175 -0.01 -3.05 -5.97
C PHE A 175 1.06 -3.85 -6.73
N LEU A 176 0.66 -4.77 -7.59
CA LEU A 176 1.58 -5.59 -8.39
C LEU A 176 2.47 -4.74 -9.30
N GLU A 177 1.93 -3.68 -9.90
CA GLU A 177 2.71 -2.72 -10.70
C GLU A 177 3.70 -1.88 -9.87
N THR A 178 3.57 -1.84 -8.53
CA THR A 178 4.53 -1.14 -7.65
C THR A 178 5.71 -2.00 -7.21
N ILE A 179 5.69 -3.30 -7.44
CA ILE A 179 6.80 -4.23 -7.14
C ILE A 179 7.53 -4.64 -8.41
N GLU A 180 8.65 -5.34 -8.28
CA GLU A 180 9.34 -5.95 -9.43
C GLU A 180 8.65 -7.28 -9.80
N LYS A 181 9.11 -7.92 -10.87
CA LYS A 181 8.51 -9.14 -11.39
C LYS A 181 8.49 -10.24 -10.33
N LEU A 182 7.32 -10.85 -10.15
CA LEU A 182 7.14 -11.96 -9.22
C LEU A 182 7.87 -13.22 -9.68
N ILE A 183 8.57 -13.86 -8.74
CA ILE A 183 9.21 -15.17 -8.96
C ILE A 183 8.66 -16.26 -8.03
N ASN A 184 8.10 -15.88 -6.87
CA ASN A 184 7.54 -16.84 -5.93
C ASN A 184 6.43 -16.21 -5.07
N ILE A 185 5.55 -17.07 -4.54
CA ILE A 185 4.53 -16.73 -3.56
C ILE A 185 4.51 -17.79 -2.46
N GLU A 186 4.52 -17.35 -1.21
CA GLU A 186 4.32 -18.21 -0.07
C GLU A 186 2.89 -18.03 0.46
N LEU A 187 2.14 -19.11 0.50
CA LEU A 187 0.74 -19.13 0.88
C LEU A 187 0.55 -19.77 2.25
N MET A 188 -0.43 -19.26 3.00
CA MET A 188 -0.89 -19.89 4.25
C MET A 188 -1.60 -21.20 3.97
N GLU A 189 -1.65 -22.08 4.98
CA GLU A 189 -2.35 -23.35 4.89
C GLU A 189 -3.87 -23.19 4.92
N ILE A 190 -4.58 -24.15 4.28
CA ILE A 190 -6.04 -24.28 4.39
C ILE A 190 -6.40 -24.53 5.86
N GLU A 191 -7.54 -24.04 6.31
CA GLU A 191 -8.01 -23.97 7.70
C GLU A 191 -7.23 -22.94 8.55
N GLY A 192 -6.21 -22.24 8.00
CA GLY A 192 -5.56 -21.11 8.65
C GLY A 192 -6.51 -19.93 8.85
N GLU A 193 -6.31 -19.21 9.94
CA GLU A 193 -7.04 -17.97 10.22
C GLU A 193 -6.23 -16.78 9.73
N ILE A 194 -6.90 -15.84 9.08
CA ILE A 194 -6.36 -14.53 8.69
C ILE A 194 -7.11 -13.42 9.40
N ILE A 195 -6.41 -12.33 9.66
CA ILE A 195 -6.96 -11.13 10.29
C ILE A 195 -6.83 -9.97 9.31
N GLN A 196 -7.86 -9.14 9.18
CA GLN A 196 -7.81 -7.95 8.33
C GLN A 196 -6.61 -7.07 8.72
N GLY A 197 -5.74 -6.76 7.75
CA GLY A 197 -4.53 -5.95 7.96
C GLY A 197 -3.28 -6.72 8.37
N ASP A 198 -3.39 -8.01 8.69
CA ASP A 198 -2.22 -8.88 8.86
C ASP A 198 -1.75 -9.43 7.51
N SER A 199 -0.47 -9.84 7.44
CA SER A 199 0.08 -10.50 6.26
C SER A 199 -0.61 -11.84 6.02
N CYS A 200 -1.18 -12.03 4.82
CA CYS A 200 -1.81 -13.27 4.41
C CYS A 200 -1.04 -14.01 3.31
N ALA A 201 -0.11 -13.35 2.63
CA ALA A 201 0.77 -13.98 1.66
C ALA A 201 2.11 -13.22 1.58
N THR A 202 3.18 -13.93 1.26
CA THR A 202 4.50 -13.35 1.01
C THR A 202 4.81 -13.47 -0.47
N LEU A 203 5.09 -12.33 -1.11
CA LEU A 203 5.45 -12.23 -2.52
C LEU A 203 6.95 -11.97 -2.63
N ILE A 204 7.65 -12.75 -3.46
CA ILE A 204 9.09 -12.63 -3.68
C ILE A 204 9.31 -12.22 -5.13
N THR A 205 10.10 -11.17 -5.33
CA THR A 205 10.41 -10.58 -6.63
C THR A 205 11.81 -10.96 -7.13
N ASP A 206 12.08 -10.73 -8.41
CA ASP A 206 13.35 -11.11 -9.06
C ASP A 206 14.55 -10.28 -8.62
N ASP A 207 14.33 -9.16 -7.93
CA ASP A 207 15.34 -8.38 -7.19
C ASP A 207 15.55 -8.88 -5.74
N GLU A 208 15.03 -10.09 -5.40
CA GLU A 208 15.13 -10.76 -4.10
C GLU A 208 14.41 -10.00 -2.96
N MET A 209 13.55 -9.02 -3.28
CA MET A 209 12.77 -8.30 -2.28
C MET A 209 11.54 -9.10 -1.84
N ILE A 210 11.17 -8.92 -0.59
CA ILE A 210 10.02 -9.56 0.05
C ILE A 210 8.93 -8.53 0.25
N HIS A 211 7.72 -8.86 -0.19
CA HIS A 211 6.53 -8.01 -0.04
C HIS A 211 5.42 -8.77 0.66
N HIS A 212 4.87 -8.20 1.71
CA HIS A 212 3.75 -8.77 2.46
C HIS A 212 2.43 -8.25 1.90
N LEU A 213 1.55 -9.17 1.49
CA LEU A 213 0.19 -8.81 1.12
C LEU A 213 -0.69 -8.86 2.36
N LEU A 214 -1.29 -7.72 2.70
CA LEU A 214 -2.17 -7.63 3.85
C LEU A 214 -3.59 -8.12 3.49
N SER A 215 -4.18 -8.93 4.38
CA SER A 215 -5.53 -9.43 4.18
C SER A 215 -6.57 -8.31 4.21
N PRO A 216 -7.50 -8.27 3.25
CA PRO A 216 -8.60 -7.31 3.27
C PRO A 216 -9.71 -7.65 4.27
N ILE A 217 -9.75 -8.87 4.78
CA ILE A 217 -10.79 -9.36 5.70
C ILE A 217 -10.22 -10.31 6.75
N SER A 218 -10.97 -10.51 7.82
CA SER A 218 -10.71 -11.54 8.82
C SER A 218 -11.55 -12.79 8.53
N GLY A 219 -10.98 -13.98 8.73
CA GLY A 219 -11.72 -15.23 8.54
C GLY A 219 -10.84 -16.45 8.39
N ARG A 220 -11.47 -17.59 8.07
CA ARG A 220 -10.82 -18.89 7.89
C ARG A 220 -10.67 -19.22 6.41
N ILE A 221 -9.47 -19.58 6.01
CA ILE A 221 -9.15 -20.01 4.65
C ILE A 221 -9.79 -21.39 4.39
N ILE A 222 -10.62 -21.50 3.37
CA ILE A 222 -11.25 -22.77 2.96
C ILE A 222 -10.68 -23.31 1.65
N GLU A 223 -10.04 -22.46 0.85
CA GLU A 223 -9.40 -22.83 -0.40
C GLU A 223 -8.26 -21.86 -0.69
N ARG A 224 -7.15 -22.36 -1.20
CA ARG A 224 -6.05 -21.54 -1.75
C ARG A 224 -5.85 -21.84 -3.24
N ASN A 225 -5.41 -20.86 -3.98
CA ASN A 225 -5.19 -21.02 -5.42
C ASN A 225 -3.86 -21.72 -5.69
N GLU A 226 -3.84 -23.04 -5.71
CA GLU A 226 -2.64 -23.86 -5.97
C GLU A 226 -2.03 -23.60 -7.35
N ARG A 227 -2.78 -23.00 -8.28
CA ARG A 227 -2.26 -22.65 -9.61
C ARG A 227 -1.18 -21.57 -9.54
N LEU A 228 -1.25 -20.67 -8.53
CA LEU A 228 -0.23 -19.62 -8.33
C LEU A 228 1.13 -20.22 -7.94
N VAL A 229 1.17 -21.38 -7.28
CA VAL A 229 2.41 -22.06 -6.93
C VAL A 229 3.08 -22.63 -8.19
N SER A 230 2.28 -23.06 -9.16
CA SER A 230 2.79 -23.62 -10.43
C SER A 230 3.03 -22.56 -11.50
N ASP A 231 2.25 -21.49 -11.54
CA ASP A 231 2.37 -20.37 -12.48
C ASP A 231 2.04 -19.04 -11.77
N ILE A 232 3.04 -18.44 -11.19
CA ILE A 232 2.92 -17.14 -10.49
C ILE A 232 2.48 -16.00 -11.42
N ASN A 233 2.74 -16.12 -12.75
CA ASN A 233 2.34 -15.10 -13.70
C ASN A 233 0.82 -14.90 -13.81
N LEU A 234 0.01 -15.86 -13.32
CA LEU A 234 -1.43 -15.68 -13.27
C LEU A 234 -1.84 -14.50 -12.39
N LEU A 235 -1.08 -14.26 -11.30
CA LEU A 235 -1.35 -13.13 -10.40
C LEU A 235 -1.14 -11.78 -11.10
N GLU A 236 -0.10 -11.67 -11.94
CA GLU A 236 0.20 -10.43 -12.70
C GLU A 236 -0.72 -10.27 -13.92
N LYS A 237 -1.05 -11.36 -14.63
CA LYS A 237 -1.83 -11.30 -15.88
C LYS A 237 -3.33 -11.07 -15.67
N ASP A 238 -3.88 -11.65 -14.61
CA ASP A 238 -5.32 -11.57 -14.32
C ASP A 238 -5.57 -11.55 -12.81
N PRO A 239 -5.18 -10.46 -12.12
CA PRO A 239 -5.21 -10.39 -10.66
C PRO A 239 -6.62 -10.51 -10.06
N TYR A 240 -7.68 -10.24 -10.84
CA TYR A 240 -9.05 -10.15 -10.32
C TYR A 240 -9.92 -11.39 -10.57
N PHE A 241 -9.55 -12.28 -11.48
CA PHE A 241 -10.35 -13.46 -11.82
C PHE A 241 -9.56 -14.75 -11.64
N GLU A 242 -8.44 -14.95 -12.35
CA GLU A 242 -7.62 -16.16 -12.24
C GLU A 242 -6.59 -16.06 -11.11
N GLY A 243 -6.16 -14.84 -10.76
CA GLY A 243 -5.16 -14.54 -9.74
C GLY A 243 -5.73 -14.34 -8.33
N TRP A 244 -6.94 -14.84 -8.02
CA TRP A 244 -7.38 -14.87 -6.63
C TRP A 244 -6.42 -15.74 -5.79
N ILE A 245 -6.21 -15.37 -4.52
CA ILE A 245 -5.24 -16.05 -3.64
C ILE A 245 -5.95 -17.03 -2.73
N TYR A 246 -7.00 -16.58 -2.03
CA TYR A 246 -7.79 -17.40 -1.13
C TYR A 246 -9.29 -17.24 -1.31
N LYS A 247 -10.02 -18.33 -0.97
CA LYS A 247 -11.42 -18.26 -0.59
C LYS A 247 -11.52 -18.39 0.93
N VAL A 248 -12.27 -17.49 1.54
CA VAL A 248 -12.32 -17.29 2.99
C VAL A 248 -13.76 -17.28 3.45
N ILE A 249 -14.07 -17.95 4.56
CA ILE A 249 -15.30 -17.71 5.31
C ILE A 249 -15.03 -16.57 6.28
N PRO A 250 -15.62 -15.37 6.07
CA PRO A 250 -15.38 -14.23 6.94
C PRO A 250 -15.89 -14.48 8.36
N SER A 251 -15.11 -14.06 9.36
CA SER A 251 -15.53 -14.15 10.77
C SER A 251 -16.41 -12.99 11.20
N ASN A 252 -16.17 -11.77 10.71
CA ASN A 252 -16.97 -10.59 10.98
C ASN A 252 -16.95 -9.61 9.80
N ILE A 253 -17.65 -9.97 8.73
CA ILE A 253 -17.65 -9.18 7.50
C ILE A 253 -18.17 -7.75 7.68
N GLU A 254 -19.14 -7.52 8.57
CA GLU A 254 -19.71 -6.19 8.82
C GLU A 254 -18.67 -5.23 9.44
N TYR A 255 -17.78 -5.77 10.28
CA TYR A 255 -16.69 -5.00 10.84
C TYR A 255 -15.64 -4.67 9.78
N ASP A 256 -15.20 -5.67 9.04
CA ASP A 256 -14.15 -5.52 8.03
C ASP A 256 -14.56 -4.55 6.90
N LEU A 257 -15.83 -4.59 6.49
CA LEU A 257 -16.37 -3.71 5.44
C LEU A 257 -16.26 -2.20 5.76
N LYS A 258 -16.12 -1.82 7.04
CA LYS A 258 -15.97 -0.41 7.45
C LYS A 258 -14.68 0.22 6.93
N TYR A 259 -13.66 -0.58 6.70
CA TYR A 259 -12.34 -0.15 6.27
C TYR A 259 -12.03 -0.49 4.81
N LEU A 260 -13.02 -0.98 4.08
CA LEU A 260 -12.85 -1.31 2.67
C LEU A 260 -13.51 -0.28 1.76
N VAL A 261 -12.78 0.12 0.74
CA VAL A 261 -13.23 1.09 -0.26
C VAL A 261 -13.68 0.35 -1.52
N PRO A 262 -14.85 0.65 -2.12
CA PRO A 262 -15.23 0.04 -3.38
C PRO A 262 -14.38 0.61 -4.54
N PHE A 263 -14.01 -0.22 -5.52
CA PHE A 263 -13.32 0.24 -6.73
C PHE A 263 -14.15 1.24 -7.56
N ALA A 264 -15.46 1.25 -7.39
CA ALA A 264 -16.33 2.25 -8.05
C ALA A 264 -16.02 3.69 -7.62
N SER A 265 -15.44 3.91 -6.42
CA SER A 265 -15.06 5.24 -5.93
C SER A 265 -13.88 5.87 -6.69
N ASP A 266 -13.08 5.05 -7.38
CA ASP A 266 -11.91 5.52 -8.15
C ASP A 266 -12.30 6.16 -9.49
N ARG A 267 -13.60 6.13 -9.84
CA ARG A 267 -14.17 6.63 -11.10
C ARG A 267 -14.92 7.97 -10.96
N ALA A 268 -14.88 8.55 -9.73
CA ALA A 268 -15.60 9.79 -9.42
C ALA A 268 -14.61 11.02 -9.50
#